data_9e88e8a873e5d90008249a5d92e895e2
#
_entry.id   9e88e8a873e5d90008249a5d92e895e2
#
_cell.length_a   1.000
_cell.length_b   1.000
_cell.length_c   1.000
_cell.angle_alpha   90.00
_cell.angle_beta   90.00
_cell.angle_gamma   90.00
#
_symmetry.space_group_name_H-M   'P 1'
#
loop_
_entity.id
_entity.type
_entity.pdbx_description
1 polymer ?
#
loop_
_entity_poly.entity_id
_entity_poly.type
_entity_poly.pdbx_seq_one_letter_code
_entity_poly.pdbx_strand_id
1 'polypeptide(L)'
;MKNFFTSFPNLLLSVVLCFVLSSCSSTGVKMNESSPWKTIQFEDQANALDVDFIDDNHGFLVGSNRLIMESTDGGETWEKRSLDISAEENFRLLDIDFKGSEGWLIGQPSLVMHTLDEGKNWTRLSLGKLPGQPFLVTTIDEGVAQLATTSAAIYETSNSGETWEAKVSDPSNREV
;
A
#
# COMPACT_ATOMS: atom_id res chain seq x y z
N MET A 1 -73.88 -45.48 25.98
CA MET A 1 -73.00 -46.55 26.51
C MET A 1 -71.74 -46.63 25.70
N LYS A 2 -70.59 -46.42 26.43
CA LYS A 2 -69.27 -46.92 26.14
C LYS A 2 -68.47 -46.26 25.00
N ASN A 3 -67.55 -45.36 25.39
CA ASN A 3 -66.09 -45.49 25.55
C ASN A 3 -65.35 -45.32 24.23
N PHE A 4 -64.70 -44.20 23.95
CA PHE A 4 -63.48 -43.56 24.47
C PHE A 4 -62.28 -44.44 24.52
N PHE A 5 -61.30 -44.13 23.73
CA PHE A 5 -59.96 -43.83 24.19
C PHE A 5 -59.14 -43.26 23.01
N THR A 6 -58.86 -42.13 23.01
CA THR A 6 -57.73 -41.22 22.83
C THR A 6 -56.38 -41.89 22.89
N SER A 7 -55.51 -41.53 22.03
CA SER A 7 -54.09 -41.37 22.33
C SER A 7 -53.43 -40.43 21.35
N PHE A 8 -53.17 -39.25 21.79
CA PHE A 8 -52.06 -38.47 21.28
C PHE A 8 -50.83 -38.82 22.10
N PRO A 9 -49.69 -39.12 21.47
CA PRO A 9 -48.54 -38.23 21.60
C PRO A 9 -47.59 -38.32 20.42
N ASN A 10 -47.47 -37.35 19.59
CA ASN A 10 -46.31 -37.22 18.67
C ASN A 10 -46.13 -35.77 18.18
N LEU A 11 -46.46 -34.79 19.02
CA LEU A 11 -46.28 -33.39 18.62
C LEU A 11 -45.21 -32.64 19.44
N LEU A 12 -44.27 -33.34 20.04
CA LEU A 12 -43.23 -32.73 20.89
C LEU A 12 -41.78 -33.06 20.47
N LEU A 13 -41.61 -33.73 19.32
CA LEU A 13 -40.25 -34.08 18.87
C LEU A 13 -39.77 -33.36 17.60
N SER A 14 -40.54 -32.39 17.07
CA SER A 14 -40.21 -31.68 15.84
C SER A 14 -39.75 -30.25 16.02
N VAL A 15 -39.64 -29.76 17.24
CA VAL A 15 -39.24 -28.34 17.51
C VAL A 15 -37.81 -28.18 18.04
N VAL A 16 -37.10 -29.28 18.30
CA VAL A 16 -35.75 -29.21 18.91
C VAL A 16 -34.60 -29.27 17.86
N LEU A 17 -34.92 -29.48 16.56
CA LEU A 17 -33.88 -29.67 15.54
C LEU A 17 -33.64 -28.43 14.62
N CYS A 18 -34.15 -27.26 14.95
CA CYS A 18 -33.94 -26.04 14.14
C CYS A 18 -33.07 -24.95 14.79
N PHE A 19 -32.32 -25.24 15.83
CA PHE A 19 -31.54 -24.21 16.55
C PHE A 19 -30.02 -24.42 16.56
N VAL A 20 -29.43 -25.14 15.62
CA VAL A 20 -27.97 -25.35 15.60
C VAL A 20 -27.30 -24.92 14.30
N LEU A 21 -27.87 -23.98 13.53
CA LEU A 21 -27.19 -23.41 12.37
C LEU A 21 -27.29 -21.87 12.38
N SER A 22 -26.75 -21.25 13.38
CA SER A 22 -26.52 -19.82 13.35
C SER A 22 -25.42 -19.45 14.32
N SER A 23 -24.19 -19.70 13.93
CA SER A 23 -23.06 -18.99 14.56
C SER A 23 -21.83 -19.12 13.66
N CYS A 24 -21.87 -18.51 12.47
CA CYS A 24 -20.70 -17.89 11.91
C CYS A 24 -20.71 -16.44 12.41
N SER A 25 -20.45 -16.22 13.68
CA SER A 25 -20.02 -14.91 14.15
C SER A 25 -18.59 -14.77 13.67
N SER A 26 -18.37 -13.90 12.69
CA SER A 26 -17.07 -13.31 12.45
C SER A 26 -16.62 -12.70 13.78
N THR A 27 -15.76 -13.40 14.49
CA THR A 27 -15.03 -12.83 15.61
C THR A 27 -14.08 -11.79 15.05
N GLY A 28 -14.59 -10.60 14.81
CA GLY A 28 -13.76 -9.44 14.68
C GLY A 28 -12.89 -9.40 15.95
N VAL A 29 -11.60 -9.41 15.81
CA VAL A 29 -10.68 -9.24 16.93
C VAL A 29 -11.06 -7.91 17.59
N LYS A 30 -11.68 -7.98 18.76
CA LYS A 30 -11.90 -6.78 19.57
C LYS A 30 -10.52 -6.37 20.07
N MET A 31 -9.97 -5.33 19.49
CA MET A 31 -8.77 -4.70 20.03
C MET A 31 -9.13 -4.17 21.42
N ASN A 32 -8.41 -4.65 22.42
CA ASN A 32 -8.57 -4.21 23.80
C ASN A 32 -8.17 -2.72 23.88
N GLU A 33 -8.86 -1.94 24.70
CA GLU A 33 -8.55 -0.52 24.94
C GLU A 33 -7.11 -0.25 25.44
N SER A 34 -6.39 -1.30 25.83
CA SER A 34 -4.99 -1.25 26.22
C SER A 34 -4.01 -1.58 25.07
N SER A 35 -4.49 -1.77 23.84
CA SER A 35 -3.60 -2.01 22.69
C SER A 35 -2.80 -0.75 22.38
N PRO A 36 -1.46 -0.82 22.25
CA PRO A 36 -0.65 0.30 21.79
C PRO A 36 -0.90 0.62 20.30
N TRP A 37 -1.62 -0.25 19.60
CA TRP A 37 -1.92 -0.10 18.18
C TRP A 37 -3.21 0.67 17.96
N LYS A 38 -3.14 1.72 17.14
CA LYS A 38 -4.29 2.45 16.63
C LYS A 38 -4.60 1.96 15.21
N THR A 39 -5.87 1.78 14.90
CA THR A 39 -6.30 1.46 13.53
C THR A 39 -6.63 2.76 12.80
N ILE A 40 -5.97 2.99 11.68
CA ILE A 40 -6.28 4.09 10.76
C ILE A 40 -7.18 3.53 9.67
N GLN A 41 -8.31 4.18 9.43
CA GLN A 41 -9.26 3.82 8.37
C GLN A 41 -9.11 4.82 7.23
N PHE A 42 -8.89 4.32 6.02
CA PHE A 42 -8.93 5.12 4.82
C PHE A 42 -10.32 5.02 4.18
N GLU A 43 -10.86 6.13 3.71
CA GLU A 43 -12.18 6.16 3.06
C GLU A 43 -12.18 5.45 1.70
N ASP A 44 -11.03 5.41 1.03
CA ASP A 44 -10.85 4.76 -0.27
C ASP A 44 -10.61 3.25 -0.07
N GLN A 45 -11.13 2.44 -1.00
CA GLN A 45 -10.82 1.00 -1.10
C GLN A 45 -9.41 0.76 -1.66
N ALA A 46 -8.44 1.54 -1.19
CA ALA A 46 -7.06 1.42 -1.57
C ALA A 46 -6.27 0.66 -0.51
N ASN A 47 -5.24 -0.05 -0.93
CA ASN A 47 -4.31 -0.69 -0.01
C ASN A 47 -3.09 0.20 0.14
N ALA A 48 -2.70 0.52 1.37
CA ALA A 48 -1.40 1.07 1.67
C ALA A 48 -0.32 0.04 1.30
N LEU A 49 0.74 0.50 0.66
CA LEU A 49 1.82 -0.36 0.19
C LEU A 49 3.15 0.02 0.81
N ASP A 50 3.35 1.31 1.06
CA ASP A 50 4.56 1.80 1.71
C ASP A 50 4.28 3.08 2.50
N VAL A 51 5.16 3.38 3.45
CA VAL A 51 5.13 4.58 4.30
C VAL A 51 6.56 4.98 4.65
N ASP A 52 6.87 6.25 4.46
CA ASP A 52 8.14 6.81 4.90
C ASP A 52 7.96 8.16 5.57
N PHE A 53 8.85 8.48 6.51
CA PHE A 53 8.84 9.71 7.29
C PHE A 53 10.09 10.52 7.06
N ILE A 54 9.90 11.80 6.72
CA ILE A 54 10.98 12.78 6.56
C ILE A 54 11.60 13.14 7.92
N ASP A 55 10.74 13.22 8.92
CA ASP A 55 11.08 13.46 10.33
C ASP A 55 10.05 12.79 11.26
N ASP A 56 10.16 13.02 12.57
CA ASP A 56 9.29 12.39 13.57
C ASP A 56 7.79 12.72 13.39
N ASN A 57 7.44 13.78 12.66
CA ASN A 57 6.09 14.25 12.50
C ASN A 57 5.59 14.18 11.05
N HIS A 58 6.46 14.42 10.07
CA HIS A 58 6.10 14.57 8.68
C HIS A 58 6.43 13.31 7.88
N GLY A 59 5.42 12.70 7.29
CA GLY A 59 5.57 11.50 6.48
C GLY A 59 4.50 11.33 5.42
N PHE A 60 4.76 10.40 4.52
CA PHE A 60 3.87 10.04 3.42
C PHE A 60 3.56 8.55 3.42
N LEU A 61 2.35 8.22 3.03
CA LEU A 61 1.88 6.86 2.79
C LEU A 61 1.41 6.77 1.35
N VAL A 62 1.83 5.73 0.65
CA VAL A 62 1.46 5.48 -0.74
C VAL A 62 0.81 4.12 -0.93
N GLY A 63 0.10 3.94 -2.06
CA GLY A 63 -0.61 2.69 -2.27
C GLY A 63 -1.30 2.53 -3.61
N SER A 64 -2.20 1.54 -3.66
CA SER A 64 -2.99 1.25 -4.86
C SER A 64 -3.95 2.40 -5.17
N ASN A 65 -4.47 2.42 -6.40
CA ASN A 65 -5.41 3.45 -6.88
C ASN A 65 -4.88 4.89 -6.72
N ARG A 66 -3.59 5.08 -6.91
CA ARG A 66 -2.91 6.38 -6.76
C ARG A 66 -3.05 6.98 -5.36
N LEU A 67 -3.19 6.11 -4.34
CA LEU A 67 -3.26 6.56 -2.97
C LEU A 67 -1.94 7.25 -2.60
N ILE A 68 -2.03 8.51 -2.19
CA ILE A 68 -0.97 9.22 -1.49
C ILE A 68 -1.61 10.04 -0.38
N MET A 69 -1.08 9.89 0.81
CA MET A 69 -1.52 10.60 2.00
C MET A 69 -0.32 11.21 2.70
N GLU A 70 -0.53 12.31 3.37
CA GLU A 70 0.47 13.03 4.14
C GLU A 70 0.02 13.12 5.59
N SER A 71 0.96 12.91 6.50
CA SER A 71 0.82 13.17 7.92
C SER A 71 1.78 14.26 8.34
N THR A 72 1.36 15.13 9.25
CA THR A 72 2.19 16.17 9.87
C THR A 72 2.20 16.07 11.40
N ASP A 73 1.74 14.93 11.93
CA ASP A 73 1.59 14.66 13.37
C ASP A 73 2.11 13.27 13.78
N GLY A 74 3.10 12.74 13.04
CA GLY A 74 3.71 11.46 13.34
C GLY A 74 2.83 10.27 12.99
N GLY A 75 1.91 10.42 12.03
CA GLY A 75 1.01 9.37 11.58
C GLY A 75 -0.26 9.22 12.41
N GLU A 76 -0.55 10.16 13.32
CA GLU A 76 -1.80 10.15 14.08
C GLU A 76 -3.00 10.44 13.19
N THR A 77 -2.84 11.38 12.25
CA THR A 77 -3.82 11.71 11.21
C THR A 77 -3.19 11.76 9.84
N TRP A 78 -3.99 11.49 8.81
CA TRP A 78 -3.55 11.42 7.43
C TRP A 78 -4.49 12.20 6.53
N GLU A 79 -3.92 13.11 5.74
CA GLU A 79 -4.65 13.90 4.74
C GLU A 79 -4.35 13.41 3.33
N LYS A 80 -5.39 13.29 2.51
CA LYS A 80 -5.23 12.87 1.13
C LYS A 80 -4.54 13.97 0.31
N ARG A 81 -3.53 13.55 -0.44
CA ARG A 81 -2.83 14.41 -1.41
C ARG A 81 -3.15 13.97 -2.84
N SER A 82 -2.73 14.75 -3.80
CA SER A 82 -2.83 14.40 -5.21
C SER A 82 -1.51 14.66 -5.91
N LEU A 83 -1.15 13.77 -6.82
CA LEU A 83 -0.04 13.93 -7.74
C LEU A 83 -0.57 14.48 -9.08
N ASP A 84 0.27 15.22 -9.80
CA ASP A 84 -0.04 15.65 -11.16
C ASP A 84 0.17 14.49 -12.15
N ILE A 85 -0.72 13.51 -12.05
CA ILE A 85 -0.81 12.34 -12.92
C ILE A 85 -2.25 12.16 -13.37
N SER A 86 -2.46 11.74 -14.62
CA SER A 86 -3.80 11.55 -15.16
C SER A 86 -4.60 10.52 -14.36
N ALA A 87 -5.90 10.80 -14.18
CA ALA A 87 -6.82 9.86 -13.54
C ALA A 87 -6.98 8.54 -14.33
N GLU A 88 -6.78 8.58 -15.64
CA GLU A 88 -6.85 7.42 -16.53
C GLU A 88 -5.61 6.51 -16.37
N GLU A 89 -4.49 7.08 -15.89
CA GLU A 89 -3.31 6.33 -15.54
C GLU A 89 -3.50 5.75 -14.14
N ASN A 90 -4.06 4.55 -14.04
CA ASN A 90 -4.35 3.90 -12.77
C ASN A 90 -3.06 3.35 -12.13
N PHE A 91 -2.17 4.24 -11.73
CA PHE A 91 -0.92 3.86 -11.08
C PHE A 91 -1.15 3.20 -9.72
N ARG A 92 -0.35 2.17 -9.47
CA ARG A 92 -0.12 1.61 -8.17
C ARG A 92 1.18 2.20 -7.66
N LEU A 93 1.12 3.08 -6.67
CA LEU A 93 2.30 3.66 -6.03
C LEU A 93 2.87 2.61 -5.08
N LEU A 94 4.13 2.22 -5.31
CA LEU A 94 4.70 1.02 -4.68
C LEU A 94 5.59 1.34 -3.51
N ASP A 95 6.38 2.39 -3.64
CA ASP A 95 7.47 2.68 -2.73
C ASP A 95 7.74 4.18 -2.71
N ILE A 96 8.11 4.72 -1.56
CA ILE A 96 8.44 6.11 -1.35
C ILE A 96 9.58 6.20 -0.35
N ASP A 97 10.60 6.99 -0.63
CA ASP A 97 11.77 7.11 0.23
C ASP A 97 12.31 8.53 0.25
N PHE A 98 12.59 9.03 1.44
CA PHE A 98 13.06 10.39 1.67
C PHE A 98 14.41 10.42 2.36
N LYS A 99 15.18 11.47 2.04
CA LYS A 99 16.34 11.89 2.81
C LYS A 99 16.38 13.42 2.90
N GLY A 100 16.02 13.94 4.05
CA GLY A 100 15.83 15.38 4.23
C GLY A 100 14.69 15.89 3.34
N SER A 101 14.94 16.95 2.57
CA SER A 101 13.92 17.53 1.68
C SER A 101 13.74 16.78 0.35
N GLU A 102 14.68 15.90 0.00
CA GLU A 102 14.62 15.12 -1.22
C GLU A 102 13.85 13.83 -1.00
N GLY A 103 12.97 13.48 -1.95
CA GLY A 103 12.20 12.25 -1.92
C GLY A 103 11.93 11.71 -3.30
N TRP A 104 11.78 10.40 -3.35
CA TRP A 104 11.50 9.63 -4.54
C TRP A 104 10.27 8.78 -4.34
N LEU A 105 9.45 8.68 -5.36
CA LEU A 105 8.26 7.85 -5.36
C LEU A 105 8.24 7.05 -6.67
N ILE A 106 7.96 5.76 -6.55
CA ILE A 106 7.83 4.89 -7.71
C ILE A 106 6.46 4.23 -7.78
N GLY A 107 6.07 3.89 -8.99
CA GLY A 107 4.80 3.22 -9.24
C GLY A 107 4.79 2.38 -10.52
N GLN A 108 3.78 1.55 -10.60
CA GLN A 108 3.51 0.72 -11.78
C GLN A 108 2.25 1.20 -12.49
N PRO A 109 2.26 1.19 -13.86
CA PRO A 109 3.42 0.89 -14.72
C PRO A 109 4.39 2.07 -14.81
N SER A 110 5.71 1.80 -14.66
CA SER A 110 6.83 2.73 -14.98
C SER A 110 6.63 4.20 -14.61
N LEU A 111 6.31 4.47 -13.36
CA LEU A 111 6.25 5.80 -12.79
C LEU A 111 7.46 6.03 -11.88
N VAL A 112 8.15 7.16 -12.05
CA VAL A 112 9.08 7.70 -11.07
C VAL A 112 8.79 9.18 -10.91
N MET A 113 8.67 9.60 -9.68
CA MET A 113 8.50 11.01 -9.31
C MET A 113 9.56 11.40 -8.30
N HIS A 114 9.95 12.65 -8.34
CA HIS A 114 11.00 13.23 -7.54
C HIS A 114 10.55 14.56 -6.94
N THR A 115 10.92 14.81 -5.70
CA THR A 115 10.69 16.06 -5.00
C THR A 115 11.99 16.55 -4.36
N LEU A 116 12.13 17.86 -4.21
CA LEU A 116 13.22 18.53 -3.50
C LEU A 116 12.71 19.41 -2.34
N ASP A 117 11.42 19.36 -2.07
CA ASP A 117 10.74 20.27 -1.13
C ASP A 117 9.79 19.53 -0.17
N GLU A 118 10.25 18.38 0.33
CA GLU A 118 9.51 17.55 1.30
C GLU A 118 8.13 17.10 0.78
N GLY A 119 8.04 16.77 -0.52
CA GLY A 119 6.80 16.29 -1.13
C GLY A 119 5.74 17.35 -1.43
N LYS A 120 6.06 18.64 -1.28
CA LYS A 120 5.13 19.74 -1.62
C LYS A 120 4.87 19.80 -3.12
N ASN A 121 5.92 19.59 -3.92
CA ASN A 121 5.84 19.51 -5.36
C ASN A 121 6.55 18.25 -5.87
N TRP A 122 5.93 17.54 -6.81
CA TRP A 122 6.46 16.34 -7.40
C TRP A 122 6.67 16.51 -8.89
N THR A 123 7.84 16.15 -9.39
CA THR A 123 8.18 16.16 -10.81
C THR A 123 8.26 14.73 -11.33
N ARG A 124 7.52 14.43 -12.39
CA ARG A 124 7.61 13.13 -13.06
C ARG A 124 8.90 13.05 -13.89
N LEU A 125 9.67 11.99 -13.68
CA LEU A 125 10.91 11.74 -14.41
C LEU A 125 10.71 10.68 -15.49
N SER A 126 11.48 10.80 -16.57
CA SER A 126 11.51 9.79 -17.61
C SER A 126 12.66 8.82 -17.37
N LEU A 127 12.34 7.56 -17.19
CA LEU A 127 13.36 6.49 -17.05
C LEU A 127 13.95 6.01 -18.37
N GLY A 128 13.49 6.53 -19.51
CA GLY A 128 13.90 6.00 -20.81
C GLY A 128 13.49 4.52 -20.96
N LYS A 129 14.39 3.71 -21.51
CA LYS A 129 14.18 2.26 -21.71
C LYS A 129 14.96 1.45 -20.67
N LEU A 130 14.57 1.51 -19.41
CA LEU A 130 15.14 0.60 -18.41
C LEU A 130 14.53 -0.81 -18.55
N PRO A 131 15.34 -1.86 -18.43
CA PRO A 131 14.85 -3.24 -18.34
C PRO A 131 13.97 -3.44 -17.10
N GLY A 132 12.81 -4.03 -17.31
CA GLY A 132 11.84 -4.27 -16.24
C GLY A 132 11.10 -3.00 -15.79
N GLN A 133 10.39 -3.11 -14.68
CA GLN A 133 9.65 -2.00 -14.10
C GLN A 133 10.21 -1.67 -12.71
N PRO A 134 10.26 -0.39 -12.30
CA PRO A 134 10.70 -0.02 -10.97
C PRO A 134 9.78 -0.65 -9.92
N PHE A 135 10.36 -1.11 -8.81
CA PHE A 135 9.61 -1.65 -7.67
C PHE A 135 10.17 -1.27 -6.31
N LEU A 136 11.38 -0.73 -6.24
CA LEU A 136 12.02 -0.23 -5.03
C LEU A 136 12.87 0.99 -5.39
N VAL A 137 12.85 2.02 -4.56
CA VAL A 137 13.76 3.16 -4.65
C VAL A 137 14.42 3.39 -3.29
N THR A 138 15.65 3.88 -3.29
CA THR A 138 16.35 4.26 -2.07
C THR A 138 17.12 5.54 -2.31
N THR A 139 16.85 6.53 -1.50
CA THR A 139 17.56 7.82 -1.48
C THR A 139 18.87 7.64 -0.73
N ILE A 140 20.00 7.80 -1.42
CA ILE A 140 21.34 7.58 -0.84
C ILE A 140 21.88 8.88 -0.25
N ASP A 141 21.83 9.96 -1.05
CA ASP A 141 22.29 11.28 -0.70
C ASP A 141 21.61 12.32 -1.58
N GLU A 142 21.88 13.61 -1.39
CA GLU A 142 21.35 14.69 -2.23
C GLU A 142 21.73 14.44 -3.71
N GLY A 143 20.68 14.36 -4.55
CA GLY A 143 20.81 14.02 -5.97
C GLY A 143 21.21 12.59 -6.27
N VAL A 144 21.33 11.71 -5.28
CA VAL A 144 21.78 10.30 -5.42
C VAL A 144 20.71 9.34 -4.95
N ALA A 145 20.22 8.53 -5.86
CA ALA A 145 19.25 7.47 -5.55
C ALA A 145 19.54 6.18 -6.31
N GLN A 146 19.13 5.07 -5.75
CA GLN A 146 19.14 3.77 -6.40
C GLN A 146 17.72 3.28 -6.66
N LEU A 147 17.54 2.62 -7.79
CA LEU A 147 16.28 2.08 -8.25
C LEU A 147 16.47 0.61 -8.63
N ALA A 148 15.70 -0.27 -8.01
CA ALA A 148 15.66 -1.68 -8.40
C ALA A 148 14.47 -1.95 -9.33
N THR A 149 14.67 -2.85 -10.30
CA THR A 149 13.67 -3.23 -11.28
C THR A 149 13.28 -4.70 -11.18
N THR A 150 12.11 -5.03 -11.72
CA THR A 150 11.58 -6.40 -11.76
C THR A 150 12.46 -7.36 -12.58
N SER A 151 13.41 -6.86 -13.35
CA SER A 151 14.43 -7.65 -14.06
C SER A 151 15.71 -7.86 -13.26
N ALA A 152 15.69 -7.64 -11.94
CA ALA A 152 16.83 -7.75 -11.04
C ALA A 152 18.02 -6.82 -11.41
N ALA A 153 17.75 -5.74 -12.13
CA ALA A 153 18.71 -4.69 -12.40
C ALA A 153 18.63 -3.60 -11.34
N ILE A 154 19.79 -3.00 -11.01
CA ILE A 154 19.90 -1.84 -10.12
C ILE A 154 20.52 -0.70 -10.92
N TYR A 155 19.84 0.43 -10.87
CA TYR A 155 20.29 1.69 -11.47
C TYR A 155 20.56 2.70 -10.40
N GLU A 156 21.50 3.59 -10.64
CA GLU A 156 21.81 4.71 -9.75
C GLU A 156 21.81 6.00 -10.55
N THR A 157 21.25 7.03 -9.95
CA THR A 157 21.44 8.41 -10.40
C THR A 157 22.35 9.13 -9.43
N SER A 158 23.13 10.08 -9.94
CA SER A 158 23.93 11.03 -9.14
C SER A 158 23.66 12.49 -9.55
N ASN A 159 22.55 12.73 -10.25
CA ASN A 159 22.15 14.02 -10.77
C ASN A 159 20.62 14.19 -10.75
N SER A 160 20.00 13.82 -9.61
CA SER A 160 18.56 14.00 -9.36
C SER A 160 17.67 13.35 -10.44
N GLY A 161 18.12 12.22 -11.01
CA GLY A 161 17.34 11.46 -11.98
C GLY A 161 17.42 11.94 -13.43
N GLU A 162 18.29 12.91 -13.77
CA GLU A 162 18.51 13.31 -15.14
C GLU A 162 19.08 12.15 -15.97
N THR A 163 19.98 11.37 -15.37
CA THR A 163 20.54 10.16 -15.96
C THR A 163 20.61 9.03 -14.93
N TRP A 164 20.50 7.79 -15.45
CA TRP A 164 20.58 6.56 -14.66
C TRP A 164 21.64 5.62 -15.23
N GLU A 165 22.54 5.15 -14.37
CA GLU A 165 23.61 4.22 -14.71
C GLU A 165 23.33 2.85 -14.11
N ALA A 166 23.50 1.78 -14.88
CA ALA A 166 23.36 0.42 -14.37
C ALA A 166 24.54 0.08 -13.45
N LYS A 167 24.25 -0.22 -12.18
CA LYS A 167 25.23 -0.77 -11.21
C LYS A 167 25.22 -2.30 -11.25
N VAL A 168 24.04 -2.88 -11.42
CA VAL A 168 23.86 -4.31 -11.65
C VAL A 168 22.96 -4.45 -12.87
N SER A 169 23.49 -5.02 -13.94
CA SER A 169 22.73 -5.32 -15.14
C SER A 169 21.98 -6.64 -14.97
N ASP A 170 20.87 -6.78 -15.69
CA ASP A 170 20.08 -8.01 -15.77
C ASP A 170 21.00 -9.23 -16.02
N PRO A 171 21.02 -10.23 -15.14
CA PRO A 171 21.84 -11.42 -15.32
C PRO A 171 21.50 -12.24 -16.58
N SER A 172 20.31 -12.02 -17.18
CA SER A 172 19.93 -12.68 -18.44
C SER A 172 20.66 -12.15 -19.66
N ASN A 173 21.27 -10.97 -19.58
CA ASN A 173 22.07 -10.35 -20.67
C ASN A 173 23.58 -10.65 -20.60
N ARG A 174 24.00 -11.65 -19.84
CA ARG A 174 25.39 -12.14 -19.95
C ARG A 174 25.54 -12.86 -21.27
N GLU A 175 26.14 -12.18 -22.24
CA GLU A 175 26.69 -12.85 -23.42
C GLU A 175 27.64 -13.95 -22.94
N VAL A 176 27.38 -15.18 -23.38
CA VAL A 176 28.20 -16.37 -23.17
C VAL A 176 29.34 -16.37 -24.17
#